data_1dfef65916daea9f9d62fc8de7242cb0
#
_entry.id   1dfef65916daea9f9d62fc8de7242cb0
#
_cell.length_a   1.000
_cell.length_b   1.000
_cell.length_c   1.000
_cell.angle_alpha   90.00
_cell.angle_beta   90.00
_cell.angle_gamma   90.00
#
_symmetry.space_group_name_H-M   'P 1'
#
loop_
_entity.id
_entity.type
_entity.pdbx_description
1 polymer ?
#
loop_
_entity_poly.entity_id
_entity_poly.type
_entity_poly.pdbx_seq_one_letter_code
_entity_poly.pdbx_strand_id
1 'polypeptide(L)'
;MAEQTTPQRAGEPADAGALADSGAIVGGSVITAGAKPDAAVVRDALGVGVAVGLSGFAFGVTSAGSGLSLLQTCALSLLVFTGASQFALVGALAAGGNPYTAAAGAFFLGVRNSFYGLRLSQLLALPRAVRPFAAHWVIDETTAVTLPQPTRRAARIGFTVTGLTLYVLWNLTTLVGALGAEALGDTDAWGLDAASPAVFLALLAPMLKTTTERVTAGLAVILVLGLLPLLPAGVPVLVSALAAPVVLFMKGRGKGSMKGRDKGPAPRNAQGARPAGNAPHAESAKGSRPTTPEDGR
;
A
#
# COMPACT_ATOMS: atom_id res chain seq x y z
N MET A 1 62.78 27.78 -30.41
CA MET A 1 62.56 28.14 -28.97
C MET A 1 61.06 28.30 -28.84
N ALA A 2 60.42 27.27 -28.39
CA ALA A 2 58.99 27.31 -28.07
C ALA A 2 58.81 26.48 -26.82
N GLU A 3 58.51 27.17 -25.75
CA GLU A 3 58.29 26.67 -24.38
C GLU A 3 56.92 26.03 -24.31
N GLN A 4 56.87 24.76 -23.99
CA GLN A 4 55.63 23.99 -23.75
C GLN A 4 55.18 24.23 -22.31
N THR A 5 54.08 24.91 -22.16
CA THR A 5 53.37 25.06 -20.85
C THR A 5 52.30 23.96 -20.78
N THR A 6 52.49 23.05 -19.82
CA THR A 6 51.56 21.99 -19.46
C THR A 6 50.39 22.58 -18.64
N PRO A 7 49.12 22.28 -18.96
CA PRO A 7 47.99 22.66 -18.08
C PRO A 7 47.84 21.69 -16.91
N GLN A 8 47.79 22.27 -15.76
CA GLN A 8 47.54 21.66 -14.46
C GLN A 8 46.17 21.03 -14.39
N ARG A 9 46.13 19.76 -14.05
CA ARG A 9 44.94 18.95 -13.83
C ARG A 9 44.17 19.46 -12.62
N ALA A 10 42.97 19.99 -12.84
CA ALA A 10 42.05 20.38 -11.79
C ALA A 10 41.52 19.13 -11.07
N GLY A 11 41.37 19.23 -9.76
CA GLY A 11 41.04 18.15 -8.85
C GLY A 11 39.70 17.53 -9.11
N GLU A 12 39.72 16.24 -9.03
CA GLU A 12 38.59 15.33 -9.00
C GLU A 12 37.82 15.49 -7.67
N PRO A 13 36.49 15.68 -7.66
CA PRO A 13 35.75 15.63 -6.40
C PRO A 13 35.63 14.19 -5.95
N ALA A 14 36.13 13.94 -4.75
CA ALA A 14 36.06 12.67 -4.07
C ALA A 14 34.63 12.26 -3.74
N ASP A 15 34.38 10.97 -3.94
CA ASP A 15 33.44 10.09 -3.22
C ASP A 15 32.00 10.57 -2.91
N ALA A 16 31.14 10.37 -3.90
CA ALA A 16 29.69 10.21 -3.68
C ALA A 16 29.20 8.81 -4.11
N GLY A 17 30.03 7.77 -3.99
CA GLY A 17 29.76 6.42 -4.52
C GLY A 17 29.79 5.26 -3.52
N ALA A 18 29.97 5.50 -2.22
CA ALA A 18 30.26 4.44 -1.26
C ALA A 18 29.08 4.12 -0.30
N LEU A 19 27.84 4.17 -0.75
CA LEU A 19 26.68 3.61 -0.02
C LEU A 19 25.78 2.81 -0.96
N ALA A 20 26.35 1.93 -1.74
CA ALA A 20 25.59 0.97 -2.51
C ALA A 20 26.22 -0.41 -2.38
N ASP A 21 25.40 -1.31 -1.90
CA ASP A 21 25.43 -2.72 -2.26
C ASP A 21 26.42 -3.63 -1.53
N SER A 22 26.06 -4.05 -0.33
CA SER A 22 26.56 -5.30 0.24
C SER A 22 25.72 -6.49 -0.28
N GLY A 23 25.75 -6.72 -1.59
CA GLY A 23 25.17 -7.91 -2.22
C GLY A 23 26.20 -9.02 -2.32
N ALA A 24 25.96 -10.16 -1.69
CA ALA A 24 26.78 -11.38 -1.90
C ALA A 24 26.42 -12.01 -3.25
N ILE A 25 27.42 -12.29 -4.09
CA ILE A 25 27.25 -13.02 -5.34
C ILE A 25 27.36 -14.52 -5.06
N VAL A 26 26.25 -15.24 -5.14
CA VAL A 26 26.22 -16.70 -5.08
C VAL A 26 25.62 -17.21 -6.39
N GLY A 27 26.40 -17.97 -7.17
CA GLY A 27 25.92 -18.62 -8.39
C GLY A 27 25.47 -17.68 -9.53
N GLY A 28 26.12 -16.52 -9.70
CA GLY A 28 25.88 -15.62 -10.84
C GLY A 28 24.66 -14.70 -10.73
N SER A 29 23.93 -14.70 -9.62
CA SER A 29 22.86 -13.74 -9.34
C SER A 29 23.22 -12.87 -8.13
N VAL A 30 23.07 -11.56 -8.27
CA VAL A 30 23.19 -10.62 -7.16
C VAL A 30 21.97 -10.80 -6.26
N ILE A 31 22.15 -11.41 -5.09
CA ILE A 31 21.09 -11.50 -4.07
C ILE A 31 21.16 -10.20 -3.27
N THR A 32 20.24 -9.28 -3.52
CA THR A 32 20.01 -8.12 -2.67
C THR A 32 19.58 -8.61 -1.29
N ALA A 33 20.31 -8.26 -0.25
CA ALA A 33 19.99 -8.62 1.13
C ALA A 33 18.56 -8.14 1.47
N GLY A 34 17.62 -9.10 1.69
CA GLY A 34 16.22 -8.83 2.00
C GLY A 34 15.21 -9.11 0.87
N ALA A 35 15.64 -9.48 -0.35
CA ALA A 35 14.71 -9.88 -1.41
C ALA A 35 14.14 -11.27 -1.14
N LYS A 36 12.80 -11.40 -1.06
CA LYS A 36 12.14 -12.70 -1.00
C LYS A 36 12.43 -13.49 -2.27
N PRO A 37 12.65 -14.84 -2.20
CA PRO A 37 12.74 -15.67 -3.39
C PRO A 37 11.43 -15.62 -4.18
N ASP A 38 11.49 -15.71 -5.51
CA ASP A 38 10.33 -15.64 -6.39
C ASP A 38 9.21 -16.61 -5.96
N ALA A 39 9.55 -17.80 -5.50
CA ALA A 39 8.58 -18.79 -4.99
C ALA A 39 7.79 -18.29 -3.76
N ALA A 40 8.42 -17.52 -2.89
CA ALA A 40 7.71 -16.91 -1.75
C ALA A 40 6.77 -15.79 -2.21
N VAL A 41 7.18 -14.99 -3.20
CA VAL A 41 6.31 -13.97 -3.80
C VAL A 41 5.10 -14.61 -4.47
N VAL A 42 5.31 -15.69 -5.23
CA VAL A 42 4.22 -16.47 -5.86
C VAL A 42 3.27 -17.04 -4.82
N ARG A 43 3.78 -17.64 -3.75
CA ARG A 43 2.94 -18.21 -2.68
C ARG A 43 2.10 -17.13 -2.00
N ASP A 44 2.70 -15.98 -1.65
CA ASP A 44 2.00 -14.89 -1.01
C ASP A 44 0.93 -14.30 -1.96
N ALA A 45 1.25 -14.15 -3.25
CA ALA A 45 0.34 -13.70 -4.30
C ALA A 45 -0.84 -14.65 -4.52
N LEU A 46 -0.58 -15.96 -4.59
CA LEU A 46 -1.62 -16.99 -4.68
C LEU A 46 -2.50 -16.98 -3.44
N GLY A 47 -1.92 -16.86 -2.24
CA GLY A 47 -2.67 -16.79 -0.99
C GLY A 47 -3.69 -15.66 -0.99
N VAL A 48 -3.28 -14.45 -1.39
CA VAL A 48 -4.19 -13.30 -1.50
C VAL A 48 -5.21 -13.52 -2.61
N GLY A 49 -4.76 -13.95 -3.80
CA GLY A 49 -5.65 -14.16 -4.95
C GLY A 49 -6.74 -15.20 -4.68
N VAL A 50 -6.39 -16.30 -4.00
CA VAL A 50 -7.37 -17.35 -3.63
C VAL A 50 -8.31 -16.85 -2.53
N ALA A 51 -7.78 -16.30 -1.44
CA ALA A 51 -8.58 -15.87 -0.30
C ALA A 51 -9.63 -14.82 -0.71
N VAL A 52 -9.24 -13.82 -1.50
CA VAL A 52 -10.16 -12.79 -1.97
C VAL A 52 -11.01 -13.29 -3.15
N GLY A 53 -10.44 -14.09 -4.06
CA GLY A 53 -11.19 -14.65 -5.18
C GLY A 53 -12.39 -15.49 -4.77
N LEU A 54 -12.31 -16.21 -3.66
CA LEU A 54 -13.43 -17.00 -3.11
C LEU A 54 -14.59 -16.10 -2.64
N SER A 55 -14.35 -14.87 -2.24
CA SER A 55 -15.42 -13.94 -1.84
C SER A 55 -16.27 -13.45 -3.01
N GLY A 56 -15.85 -13.72 -4.25
CA GLY A 56 -16.71 -13.56 -5.45
C GLY A 56 -17.99 -14.36 -5.38
N PHE A 57 -18.00 -15.50 -4.67
CA PHE A 57 -19.23 -16.26 -4.42
C PHE A 57 -20.28 -15.41 -3.69
N ALA A 58 -19.90 -14.75 -2.62
CA ALA A 58 -20.79 -13.87 -1.87
C ALA A 58 -21.25 -12.68 -2.73
N PHE A 59 -20.36 -12.14 -3.59
CA PHE A 59 -20.76 -11.12 -4.56
C PHE A 59 -21.84 -11.64 -5.52
N GLY A 60 -21.67 -12.84 -6.07
CA GLY A 60 -22.67 -13.47 -6.97
C GLY A 60 -24.04 -13.63 -6.30
N VAL A 61 -24.05 -14.16 -5.08
CA VAL A 61 -25.29 -14.32 -4.28
C VAL A 61 -25.95 -12.97 -4.00
N THR A 62 -25.18 -12.00 -3.50
CA THR A 62 -25.69 -10.67 -3.16
C THR A 62 -26.22 -9.94 -4.40
N SER A 63 -25.53 -10.08 -5.54
CA SER A 63 -25.94 -9.46 -6.80
C SER A 63 -27.28 -10.01 -7.31
N ALA A 64 -27.46 -11.33 -7.28
CA ALA A 64 -28.72 -11.97 -7.63
C ALA A 64 -29.86 -11.56 -6.67
N GLY A 65 -29.61 -11.59 -5.35
CA GLY A 65 -30.57 -11.14 -4.33
C GLY A 65 -30.95 -9.66 -4.43
N SER A 66 -30.13 -8.84 -5.08
CA SER A 66 -30.41 -7.41 -5.33
C SER A 66 -31.21 -7.17 -6.63
N GLY A 67 -31.68 -8.22 -7.30
CA GLY A 67 -32.48 -8.14 -8.51
C GLY A 67 -31.68 -7.97 -9.81
N LEU A 68 -30.35 -8.13 -9.79
CA LEU A 68 -29.57 -8.18 -11.01
C LEU A 68 -29.69 -9.56 -11.66
N SER A 69 -29.85 -9.56 -12.98
CA SER A 69 -29.85 -10.82 -13.76
C SER A 69 -28.45 -11.44 -13.76
N LEU A 70 -28.39 -12.76 -14.04
CA LEU A 70 -27.11 -13.48 -14.19
C LEU A 70 -26.17 -12.78 -15.17
N LEU A 71 -26.70 -12.32 -16.32
CA LEU A 71 -25.89 -11.62 -17.32
C LEU A 71 -25.34 -10.30 -16.79
N GLN A 72 -26.13 -9.51 -16.06
CA GLN A 72 -25.71 -8.26 -15.45
C GLN A 72 -24.63 -8.51 -14.38
N THR A 73 -24.82 -9.53 -13.53
CA THR A 73 -23.86 -9.95 -12.51
C THR A 73 -22.54 -10.37 -13.14
N CYS A 74 -22.56 -11.22 -14.16
CA CYS A 74 -21.35 -11.65 -14.86
C CYS A 74 -20.65 -10.48 -15.61
N ALA A 75 -21.42 -9.63 -16.27
CA ALA A 75 -20.87 -8.46 -16.95
C ALA A 75 -20.20 -7.50 -15.96
N LEU A 76 -20.82 -7.25 -14.81
CA LEU A 76 -20.26 -6.44 -13.75
C LEU A 76 -18.97 -7.07 -13.19
N SER A 77 -18.96 -8.39 -12.98
CA SER A 77 -17.77 -9.12 -12.51
C SER A 77 -16.60 -9.04 -13.49
N LEU A 78 -16.86 -9.25 -14.77
CA LEU A 78 -15.84 -9.27 -15.82
C LEU A 78 -15.30 -7.86 -16.14
N LEU A 79 -16.19 -6.86 -16.23
CA LEU A 79 -15.85 -5.54 -16.79
C LEU A 79 -15.45 -4.51 -15.71
N VAL A 80 -15.97 -4.63 -14.50
CA VAL A 80 -15.73 -3.65 -13.43
C VAL A 80 -14.76 -4.20 -12.38
N PHE A 81 -14.12 -5.26 -12.56
CA PHE A 81 -13.20 -5.99 -11.68
C PHE A 81 -12.59 -5.16 -10.52
N THR A 82 -13.44 -4.73 -9.58
CA THR A 82 -13.08 -4.04 -8.34
C THR A 82 -14.13 -4.34 -7.27
N GLY A 83 -13.86 -5.35 -6.45
CA GLY A 83 -14.83 -5.92 -5.48
C GLY A 83 -15.55 -4.87 -4.65
N ALA A 84 -14.83 -3.90 -4.09
CA ALA A 84 -15.43 -2.87 -3.27
C ALA A 84 -16.47 -2.00 -4.02
N SER A 85 -16.18 -1.60 -5.27
CA SER A 85 -17.13 -0.83 -6.09
C SER A 85 -18.32 -1.67 -6.49
N GLN A 86 -18.12 -2.95 -6.80
CA GLN A 86 -19.17 -3.90 -7.13
C GLN A 86 -20.13 -4.09 -5.96
N PHE A 87 -19.61 -4.37 -4.76
CA PHE A 87 -20.44 -4.49 -3.56
C PHE A 87 -21.14 -3.18 -3.20
N ALA A 88 -20.47 -2.02 -3.37
CA ALA A 88 -21.09 -0.72 -3.12
C ALA A 88 -22.28 -0.46 -4.05
N LEU A 89 -22.15 -0.80 -5.34
CA LEU A 89 -23.23 -0.72 -6.31
C LEU A 89 -24.40 -1.61 -5.89
N VAL A 90 -24.12 -2.89 -5.70
CA VAL A 90 -25.14 -3.90 -5.41
C VAL A 90 -25.81 -3.63 -4.06
N GLY A 91 -25.04 -3.25 -3.03
CA GLY A 91 -25.60 -2.89 -1.72
C GLY A 91 -26.51 -1.66 -1.77
N ALA A 92 -26.17 -0.66 -2.60
CA ALA A 92 -27.03 0.51 -2.78
C ALA A 92 -28.34 0.15 -3.53
N LEU A 93 -28.27 -0.77 -4.50
CA LEU A 93 -29.43 -1.27 -5.21
C LEU A 93 -30.35 -2.11 -4.30
N ALA A 94 -29.77 -3.00 -3.50
CA ALA A 94 -30.49 -3.79 -2.49
C ALA A 94 -31.24 -2.92 -1.48
N ALA A 95 -30.66 -1.76 -1.11
CA ALA A 95 -31.31 -0.77 -0.24
C ALA A 95 -32.39 0.08 -0.94
N GLY A 96 -32.78 -0.24 -2.18
CA GLY A 96 -33.76 0.52 -2.97
C GLY A 96 -33.22 1.84 -3.54
N GLY A 97 -31.89 2.01 -3.59
CA GLY A 97 -31.26 3.19 -4.13
C GLY A 97 -31.44 3.35 -5.63
N ASN A 98 -31.42 4.62 -6.09
CA ASN A 98 -31.47 4.91 -7.52
C ASN A 98 -30.20 4.33 -8.23
N PRO A 99 -30.34 3.58 -9.34
CA PRO A 99 -29.21 2.96 -10.04
C PRO A 99 -28.12 3.94 -10.48
N TYR A 100 -28.47 5.16 -10.89
CA TYR A 100 -27.49 6.17 -11.30
C TYR A 100 -26.67 6.68 -10.12
N THR A 101 -27.31 6.90 -8.97
CA THR A 101 -26.62 7.32 -7.74
C THR A 101 -25.73 6.18 -7.22
N ALA A 102 -26.20 4.94 -7.26
CA ALA A 102 -25.43 3.75 -6.90
C ALA A 102 -24.20 3.59 -7.80
N ALA A 103 -24.38 3.74 -9.14
CA ALA A 103 -23.27 3.69 -10.09
C ALA A 103 -22.26 4.83 -9.88
N ALA A 104 -22.72 6.05 -9.62
CA ALA A 104 -21.85 7.18 -9.30
C ALA A 104 -21.02 6.91 -8.03
N GLY A 105 -21.64 6.38 -6.98
CA GLY A 105 -20.95 6.00 -5.74
C GLY A 105 -19.87 4.94 -5.98
N ALA A 106 -20.20 3.90 -6.72
CA ALA A 106 -19.27 2.85 -7.11
C ALA A 106 -18.10 3.39 -7.96
N PHE A 107 -18.39 4.29 -8.91
CA PHE A 107 -17.39 4.96 -9.72
C PHE A 107 -16.41 5.78 -8.87
N PHE A 108 -16.90 6.64 -7.98
CA PHE A 108 -16.05 7.43 -7.10
C PHE A 108 -15.18 6.54 -6.20
N LEU A 109 -15.72 5.44 -5.71
CA LEU A 109 -14.95 4.48 -4.95
C LEU A 109 -13.84 3.84 -5.81
N GLY A 110 -14.10 3.59 -7.09
CA GLY A 110 -13.13 3.08 -8.06
C GLY A 110 -12.03 4.07 -8.46
N VAL A 111 -12.26 5.38 -8.34
CA VAL A 111 -11.27 6.42 -8.70
C VAL A 111 -9.94 6.23 -7.96
N ARG A 112 -9.95 5.68 -6.74
CA ARG A 112 -8.73 5.36 -5.99
C ARG A 112 -7.76 4.46 -6.76
N ASN A 113 -8.28 3.56 -7.60
CA ASN A 113 -7.46 2.65 -8.43
C ASN A 113 -6.60 3.42 -9.44
N SER A 114 -7.03 4.62 -9.86
CA SER A 114 -6.23 5.49 -10.72
C SER A 114 -4.94 5.95 -10.04
N PHE A 115 -4.99 6.27 -8.74
CA PHE A 115 -3.80 6.62 -7.95
C PHE A 115 -2.86 5.42 -7.79
N TYR A 116 -3.40 4.23 -7.59
CA TYR A 116 -2.61 2.99 -7.59
C TYR A 116 -1.94 2.78 -8.93
N GLY A 117 -2.69 2.96 -10.03
CA GLY A 117 -2.19 2.84 -11.40
C GLY A 117 -1.01 3.77 -11.69
N LEU A 118 -1.05 5.01 -11.23
CA LEU A 118 0.06 5.96 -11.36
C LEU A 118 1.35 5.40 -10.71
N ARG A 119 1.25 4.89 -9.50
CA ARG A 119 2.39 4.33 -8.77
C ARG A 119 2.87 3.02 -9.40
N LEU A 120 1.95 2.11 -9.71
CA LEU A 120 2.26 0.80 -10.29
C LEU A 120 2.83 0.93 -11.70
N SER A 121 2.42 1.91 -12.49
CA SER A 121 2.95 2.14 -13.84
C SER A 121 4.46 2.38 -13.86
N GLN A 122 4.96 3.10 -12.86
CA GLN A 122 6.40 3.37 -12.69
C GLN A 122 7.15 2.12 -12.20
N LEU A 123 6.58 1.43 -11.21
CA LEU A 123 7.20 0.24 -10.61
C LEU A 123 7.26 -0.92 -11.59
N LEU A 124 6.14 -1.22 -12.26
CA LEU A 124 6.04 -2.35 -13.18
C LEU A 124 6.72 -2.06 -14.54
N ALA A 125 6.69 -0.81 -15.01
CA ALA A 125 7.25 -0.38 -16.29
C ALA A 125 6.93 -1.35 -17.44
N LEU A 126 5.62 -1.68 -17.59
CA LEU A 126 5.15 -2.63 -18.62
C LEU A 126 5.19 -2.01 -20.02
N PRO A 127 5.35 -2.83 -21.08
CA PRO A 127 5.20 -2.40 -22.45
C PRO A 127 3.84 -1.74 -22.71
N ARG A 128 3.78 -0.74 -23.60
CA ARG A 128 2.55 0.02 -23.86
C ARG A 128 1.37 -0.87 -24.27
N ALA A 129 1.61 -1.92 -25.05
CA ALA A 129 0.57 -2.85 -25.50
C ALA A 129 -0.11 -3.63 -24.37
N VAL A 130 0.59 -3.89 -23.27
CA VAL A 130 0.08 -4.66 -22.12
C VAL A 130 -0.60 -3.78 -21.08
N ARG A 131 -0.34 -2.46 -21.09
CA ARG A 131 -0.86 -1.53 -20.07
C ARG A 131 -2.38 -1.50 -19.94
N PRO A 132 -3.19 -1.53 -21.01
CA PRO A 132 -4.64 -1.54 -20.87
C PRO A 132 -5.14 -2.77 -20.10
N PHE A 133 -4.59 -3.96 -20.38
CA PHE A 133 -4.93 -5.19 -19.68
C PHE A 133 -4.47 -5.14 -18.22
N ALA A 134 -3.25 -4.65 -17.97
CA ALA A 134 -2.75 -4.48 -16.62
C ALA A 134 -3.56 -3.45 -15.83
N ALA A 135 -4.05 -2.38 -16.47
CA ALA A 135 -4.89 -1.37 -15.81
C ALA A 135 -6.19 -1.97 -15.27
N HIS A 136 -6.75 -2.96 -15.95
CA HIS A 136 -7.96 -3.67 -15.50
C HIS A 136 -7.72 -4.46 -14.19
N TRP A 137 -6.49 -4.89 -13.94
CA TRP A 137 -6.10 -5.61 -12.73
C TRP A 137 -5.53 -4.71 -11.63
N VAL A 138 -5.56 -3.38 -11.81
CA VAL A 138 -5.12 -2.43 -10.77
C VAL A 138 -6.23 -2.27 -9.74
N ILE A 139 -6.13 -3.04 -8.68
CA ILE A 139 -7.06 -3.09 -7.55
C ILE A 139 -6.28 -3.08 -6.23
N ASP A 140 -6.98 -3.06 -5.11
CA ASP A 140 -6.37 -3.01 -3.77
C ASP A 140 -5.40 -4.18 -3.52
N GLU A 141 -5.82 -5.40 -3.86
CA GLU A 141 -5.09 -6.64 -3.58
C GLU A 141 -3.81 -6.73 -4.42
N THR A 142 -3.92 -6.48 -5.72
CA THR A 142 -2.73 -6.48 -6.60
C THR A 142 -1.75 -5.38 -6.19
N THR A 143 -2.26 -4.23 -5.76
CA THR A 143 -1.44 -3.12 -5.26
C THR A 143 -0.75 -3.49 -3.96
N ALA A 144 -1.47 -4.09 -3.01
CA ALA A 144 -0.93 -4.48 -1.70
C ALA A 144 0.20 -5.52 -1.82
N VAL A 145 0.08 -6.47 -2.75
CA VAL A 145 1.13 -7.48 -3.00
C VAL A 145 2.32 -6.89 -3.75
N THR A 146 2.07 -5.94 -4.66
CA THR A 146 3.09 -5.41 -5.58
C THR A 146 3.98 -4.34 -4.96
N LEU A 147 3.39 -3.39 -4.20
CA LEU A 147 4.12 -2.23 -3.67
C LEU A 147 5.28 -2.58 -2.72
N PRO A 148 5.18 -3.59 -1.86
CA PRO A 148 6.26 -3.95 -0.93
C PRO A 148 7.44 -4.67 -1.61
N GLN A 149 7.35 -5.03 -2.89
CA GLN A 149 8.37 -5.82 -3.53
C GLN A 149 9.64 -4.99 -3.80
N PRO A 150 10.82 -5.51 -3.39
CA PRO A 150 12.07 -4.76 -3.49
C PRO A 150 12.59 -4.67 -4.93
N THR A 151 12.19 -5.57 -5.83
CA THR A 151 12.66 -5.62 -7.21
C THR A 151 11.50 -5.55 -8.20
N ARG A 152 11.76 -4.98 -9.38
CA ARG A 152 10.77 -4.93 -10.47
C ARG A 152 10.32 -6.31 -10.91
N ARG A 153 11.20 -7.30 -10.89
CA ARG A 153 10.87 -8.70 -11.22
C ARG A 153 9.86 -9.27 -10.21
N ALA A 154 10.14 -9.16 -8.92
CA ALA A 154 9.23 -9.61 -7.87
C ALA A 154 7.89 -8.86 -7.91
N ALA A 155 7.91 -7.54 -8.17
CA ALA A 155 6.71 -6.73 -8.34
C ALA A 155 5.84 -7.22 -9.52
N ARG A 156 6.45 -7.53 -10.67
CA ARG A 156 5.73 -8.08 -11.82
C ARG A 156 5.15 -9.47 -11.53
N ILE A 157 5.91 -10.34 -10.87
CA ILE A 157 5.43 -11.66 -10.45
C ILE A 157 4.24 -11.51 -9.50
N GLY A 158 4.39 -10.72 -8.44
CA GLY A 158 3.32 -10.48 -7.46
C GLY A 158 2.06 -9.93 -8.13
N PHE A 159 2.19 -8.90 -8.97
CA PHE A 159 1.08 -8.29 -9.70
C PHE A 159 0.35 -9.29 -10.60
N THR A 160 1.10 -10.01 -11.44
CA THR A 160 0.50 -10.91 -12.44
C THR A 160 -0.13 -12.13 -11.79
N VAL A 161 0.55 -12.75 -10.82
CA VAL A 161 0.02 -13.94 -10.14
C VAL A 161 -1.23 -13.59 -9.33
N THR A 162 -1.19 -12.50 -8.53
CA THR A 162 -2.38 -12.06 -7.78
C THR A 162 -3.51 -11.69 -8.72
N GLY A 163 -3.24 -10.86 -9.74
CA GLY A 163 -4.26 -10.39 -10.67
C GLY A 163 -4.93 -11.52 -11.44
N LEU A 164 -4.14 -12.45 -11.98
CA LEU A 164 -4.69 -13.58 -12.74
C LEU A 164 -5.49 -14.53 -11.84
N THR A 165 -4.92 -14.93 -10.71
CA THR A 165 -5.59 -15.86 -9.78
C THR A 165 -6.90 -15.26 -9.26
N LEU A 166 -6.85 -14.01 -8.83
CA LEU A 166 -8.03 -13.32 -8.32
C LEU A 166 -9.07 -13.12 -9.42
N TYR A 167 -8.68 -12.68 -10.61
CA TYR A 167 -9.59 -12.48 -11.72
C TYR A 167 -10.34 -13.78 -12.10
N VAL A 168 -9.59 -14.87 -12.25
CA VAL A 168 -10.21 -16.16 -12.62
C VAL A 168 -11.13 -16.66 -11.50
N LEU A 169 -10.64 -16.70 -10.26
CA LEU A 169 -11.45 -17.22 -9.16
C LEU A 169 -12.65 -16.32 -8.86
N TRP A 170 -12.49 -15.00 -8.85
CA TRP A 170 -13.59 -14.07 -8.63
C TRP A 170 -14.72 -14.27 -9.63
N ASN A 171 -14.41 -14.34 -10.93
CA ASN A 171 -15.44 -14.53 -11.96
C ASN A 171 -16.09 -15.90 -11.87
N LEU A 172 -15.31 -16.97 -11.63
CA LEU A 172 -15.86 -18.32 -11.47
C LEU A 172 -16.77 -18.42 -10.23
N THR A 173 -16.30 -17.93 -9.10
CA THR A 173 -17.09 -17.99 -7.87
C THR A 173 -18.30 -17.06 -7.90
N THR A 174 -18.21 -15.90 -8.57
CA THR A 174 -19.37 -15.03 -8.85
C THR A 174 -20.42 -15.77 -9.65
N LEU A 175 -20.02 -16.44 -10.72
CA LEU A 175 -20.94 -17.23 -11.54
C LEU A 175 -21.63 -18.33 -10.72
N VAL A 176 -20.84 -19.09 -9.94
CA VAL A 176 -21.39 -20.16 -9.08
C VAL A 176 -22.32 -19.60 -8.02
N GLY A 177 -21.96 -18.46 -7.40
CA GLY A 177 -22.81 -17.79 -6.41
C GLY A 177 -24.14 -17.30 -7.00
N ALA A 178 -24.10 -16.68 -8.18
CA ALA A 178 -25.30 -16.19 -8.85
C ALA A 178 -26.24 -17.35 -9.29
N LEU A 179 -25.69 -18.41 -9.90
CA LEU A 179 -26.45 -19.61 -10.28
C LEU A 179 -27.01 -20.31 -9.04
N GLY A 180 -26.24 -20.38 -7.95
CA GLY A 180 -26.70 -20.95 -6.69
C GLY A 180 -27.87 -20.16 -6.10
N ALA A 181 -27.82 -18.85 -6.14
CA ALA A 181 -28.91 -17.99 -5.67
C ALA A 181 -30.19 -18.16 -6.52
N GLU A 182 -30.06 -18.21 -7.85
CA GLU A 182 -31.21 -18.50 -8.74
C GLU A 182 -31.83 -19.87 -8.44
N ALA A 183 -31.03 -20.90 -8.18
CA ALA A 183 -31.51 -22.24 -7.88
C ALA A 183 -32.19 -22.32 -6.49
N LEU A 184 -31.78 -21.52 -5.53
CA LEU A 184 -32.35 -21.47 -4.17
C LEU A 184 -33.68 -20.68 -4.13
N GLY A 185 -33.95 -19.81 -5.10
CA GLY A 185 -35.12 -18.95 -5.18
C GLY A 185 -35.12 -17.84 -4.13
N ASP A 186 -35.82 -18.00 -3.03
CA ASP A 186 -35.88 -17.01 -1.97
C ASP A 186 -34.57 -17.04 -1.13
N THR A 187 -33.65 -16.12 -1.47
CA THR A 187 -32.34 -16.01 -0.80
C THR A 187 -32.45 -15.51 0.65
N ASP A 188 -33.52 -14.75 0.98
CA ASP A 188 -33.72 -14.18 2.30
C ASP A 188 -34.17 -15.27 3.31
N ALA A 189 -34.94 -16.25 2.82
CA ALA A 189 -35.34 -17.41 3.64
C ALA A 189 -34.12 -18.24 4.13
N TRP A 190 -32.97 -18.12 3.43
CA TRP A 190 -31.70 -18.77 3.80
C TRP A 190 -30.74 -17.87 4.58
N GLY A 191 -31.16 -16.64 4.90
CA GLY A 191 -30.30 -15.66 5.59
C GLY A 191 -29.13 -15.16 4.75
N LEU A 192 -29.21 -15.28 3.41
CA LEU A 192 -28.16 -14.85 2.48
C LEU A 192 -28.11 -13.32 2.33
N ASP A 193 -29.14 -12.61 2.81
CA ASP A 193 -29.17 -11.15 2.98
C ASP A 193 -28.04 -10.66 3.91
N ALA A 194 -27.70 -11.45 4.93
CA ALA A 194 -26.58 -11.18 5.82
C ALA A 194 -25.19 -11.41 5.19
N ALA A 195 -25.11 -12.08 4.04
CA ALA A 195 -23.82 -12.42 3.40
C ALA A 195 -23.05 -11.16 3.00
N SER A 196 -23.72 -10.15 2.44
CA SER A 196 -23.07 -8.89 2.03
C SER A 196 -22.41 -8.14 3.20
N PRO A 197 -23.14 -7.78 4.28
CA PRO A 197 -22.51 -7.12 5.42
C PRO A 197 -21.44 -7.98 6.09
N ALA A 198 -21.61 -9.31 6.16
CA ALA A 198 -20.62 -10.21 6.72
C ALA A 198 -19.30 -10.19 5.93
N VAL A 199 -19.35 -10.20 4.60
CA VAL A 199 -18.16 -10.10 3.74
C VAL A 199 -17.48 -8.75 3.92
N PHE A 200 -18.23 -7.64 3.97
CA PHE A 200 -17.63 -6.32 4.23
C PHE A 200 -16.92 -6.27 5.58
N LEU A 201 -17.52 -6.81 6.62
CA LEU A 201 -16.89 -6.88 7.94
C LEU A 201 -15.63 -7.75 7.94
N ALA A 202 -15.68 -8.90 7.24
CA ALA A 202 -14.53 -9.79 7.12
C ALA A 202 -13.36 -9.14 6.35
N LEU A 203 -13.64 -8.33 5.32
CA LEU A 203 -12.63 -7.58 4.57
C LEU A 203 -12.11 -6.37 5.36
N LEU A 204 -12.98 -5.70 6.14
CA LEU A 204 -12.62 -4.52 6.91
C LEU A 204 -11.79 -4.87 8.15
N ALA A 205 -12.13 -5.96 8.86
CA ALA A 205 -11.51 -6.33 10.13
C ALA A 205 -9.96 -6.40 10.08
N PRO A 206 -9.33 -7.05 9.09
CA PRO A 206 -7.86 -7.09 8.99
C PRO A 206 -7.23 -5.75 8.62
N MET A 207 -8.01 -4.78 8.13
CA MET A 207 -7.52 -3.44 7.79
C MET A 207 -7.50 -2.50 9.00
N LEU A 208 -8.25 -2.80 10.08
CA LEU A 208 -8.36 -1.98 11.28
C LEU A 208 -7.23 -2.25 12.30
N LYS A 209 -5.98 -2.10 11.88
CA LYS A 209 -4.79 -2.40 12.69
C LYS A 209 -4.44 -1.28 13.66
N THR A 210 -4.55 -0.04 13.24
CA THR A 210 -4.16 1.13 14.03
C THR A 210 -5.35 1.84 14.65
N THR A 211 -5.12 2.56 15.77
CA THR A 211 -6.16 3.40 16.40
C THR A 211 -6.73 4.43 15.42
N THR A 212 -5.90 4.96 14.52
CA THR A 212 -6.35 5.93 13.51
C THR A 212 -7.37 5.31 12.57
N GLU A 213 -7.11 4.10 12.08
CA GLU A 213 -8.03 3.37 11.19
C GLU A 213 -9.34 3.05 11.90
N ARG A 214 -9.27 2.59 13.16
CA ARG A 214 -10.46 2.31 13.98
C ARG A 214 -11.30 3.55 14.23
N VAL A 215 -10.67 4.68 14.57
CA VAL A 215 -11.37 5.96 14.77
C VAL A 215 -11.99 6.44 13.47
N THR A 216 -11.28 6.33 12.36
CA THR A 216 -11.80 6.68 11.04
C THR A 216 -13.01 5.83 10.67
N ALA A 217 -12.94 4.52 10.87
CA ALA A 217 -14.06 3.61 10.62
C ALA A 217 -15.25 3.92 11.53
N GLY A 218 -15.02 4.13 12.83
CA GLY A 218 -16.07 4.51 13.78
C GLY A 218 -16.76 5.82 13.41
N LEU A 219 -15.99 6.85 13.02
CA LEU A 219 -16.54 8.13 12.57
C LEU A 219 -17.35 7.96 11.28
N ALA A 220 -16.86 7.16 10.33
CA ALA A 220 -17.58 6.86 9.08
C ALA A 220 -18.93 6.20 9.37
N VAL A 221 -18.98 5.21 10.27
CA VAL A 221 -20.22 4.55 10.69
C VAL A 221 -21.19 5.55 11.33
N ILE A 222 -20.73 6.39 12.25
CA ILE A 222 -21.57 7.42 12.89
C ILE A 222 -22.14 8.40 11.84
N LEU A 223 -21.31 8.82 10.87
CA LEU A 223 -21.77 9.71 9.79
C LEU A 223 -22.82 9.02 8.92
N VAL A 224 -22.61 7.77 8.51
CA VAL A 224 -23.61 7.02 7.73
C VAL A 224 -24.91 6.92 8.48
N LEU A 225 -24.90 6.40 9.70
CA LEU A 225 -26.11 6.17 10.51
C LEU A 225 -26.85 7.49 10.80
N GLY A 226 -26.13 8.58 11.07
CA GLY A 226 -26.73 9.89 11.30
C GLY A 226 -27.34 10.55 10.07
N LEU A 227 -26.77 10.27 8.88
CA LEU A 227 -27.22 10.86 7.61
C LEU A 227 -28.24 9.99 6.87
N LEU A 228 -28.36 8.73 7.23
CA LEU A 228 -29.24 7.76 6.56
C LEU A 228 -30.70 8.23 6.51
N PRO A 229 -31.31 8.79 7.56
CA PRO A 229 -32.67 9.30 7.53
C PRO A 229 -32.82 10.65 6.78
N LEU A 230 -31.72 11.36 6.53
CA LEU A 230 -31.74 12.73 6.01
C LEU A 230 -31.43 12.80 4.49
N LEU A 231 -30.75 11.82 3.97
CA LEU A 231 -30.20 11.86 2.60
C LEU A 231 -30.64 10.63 1.79
N PRO A 232 -30.75 10.77 0.46
CA PRO A 232 -31.06 9.64 -0.43
C PRO A 232 -30.03 8.51 -0.31
N ALA A 233 -30.46 7.28 -0.55
CA ALA A 233 -29.63 6.08 -0.49
C ALA A 233 -28.35 6.24 -1.34
N GLY A 234 -27.19 5.89 -0.75
CA GLY A 234 -25.86 6.02 -1.35
C GLY A 234 -25.14 7.32 -1.01
N VAL A 235 -25.84 8.45 -0.80
CA VAL A 235 -25.20 9.73 -0.44
C VAL A 235 -24.53 9.69 0.94
N PRO A 236 -25.12 9.10 1.99
CA PRO A 236 -24.47 8.95 3.29
C PRO A 236 -23.11 8.24 3.19
N VAL A 237 -22.97 7.23 2.33
CA VAL A 237 -21.73 6.51 2.12
C VAL A 237 -20.65 7.41 1.52
N LEU A 238 -21.01 8.24 0.53
CA LEU A 238 -20.08 9.21 -0.06
C LEU A 238 -19.60 10.25 0.96
N VAL A 239 -20.54 10.77 1.77
CA VAL A 239 -20.20 11.76 2.81
C VAL A 239 -19.31 11.12 3.90
N SER A 240 -19.52 9.86 4.22
CA SER A 240 -18.70 9.14 5.22
C SER A 240 -17.23 9.03 4.82
N ALA A 241 -16.90 9.11 3.54
CA ALA A 241 -15.52 9.15 3.06
C ALA A 241 -14.74 10.36 3.60
N LEU A 242 -15.43 11.45 4.00
CA LEU A 242 -14.83 12.60 4.64
C LEU A 242 -14.28 12.30 6.05
N ALA A 243 -14.65 11.18 6.66
CA ALA A 243 -14.09 10.75 7.94
C ALA A 243 -12.56 10.61 7.89
N ALA A 244 -12.01 10.10 6.80
CA ALA A 244 -10.57 9.91 6.66
C ALA A 244 -9.78 11.23 6.66
N PRO A 245 -10.06 12.23 5.77
CA PRO A 245 -9.34 13.50 5.81
C PRO A 245 -9.58 14.26 7.11
N VAL A 246 -10.75 14.18 7.74
CA VAL A 246 -11.02 14.82 9.02
C VAL A 246 -10.12 14.25 10.12
N VAL A 247 -10.06 12.94 10.27
CA VAL A 247 -9.22 12.29 11.29
C VAL A 247 -7.73 12.56 11.05
N LEU A 248 -7.27 12.53 9.80
CA LEU A 248 -5.88 12.84 9.45
C LEU A 248 -5.53 14.29 9.75
N PHE A 249 -6.42 15.23 9.45
CA PHE A 249 -6.25 16.65 9.76
C PHE A 249 -6.17 16.92 11.27
N MET A 250 -7.06 16.31 12.05
CA MET A 250 -7.02 16.41 13.51
C MET A 250 -5.71 15.85 14.08
N LYS A 251 -5.24 14.71 13.57
CA LYS A 251 -3.98 14.08 13.97
C LYS A 251 -2.75 14.94 13.59
N GLY A 252 -2.79 15.60 12.43
CA GLY A 252 -1.75 16.53 11.97
C GLY A 252 -1.61 17.75 12.88
N ARG A 253 -2.75 18.30 13.32
CA ARG A 253 -2.78 19.44 14.28
C ARG A 253 -2.23 19.07 15.67
N GLY A 254 -2.51 17.86 16.16
CA GLY A 254 -1.98 17.38 17.44
C GLY A 254 -0.46 17.24 17.45
N LYS A 255 0.16 16.83 16.35
CA LYS A 255 1.63 16.74 16.22
C LYS A 255 2.32 18.11 16.15
N GLY A 256 1.67 19.12 15.57
CA GLY A 256 2.19 20.50 15.53
C GLY A 256 2.23 21.15 16.92
N SER A 257 1.25 20.86 17.78
CA SER A 257 1.17 21.42 19.13
C SER A 257 2.21 20.85 20.10
N MET A 258 2.62 19.58 19.95
CA MET A 258 3.66 18.97 20.78
C MET A 258 5.09 19.41 20.41
N LYS A 259 5.33 19.73 19.13
CA LYS A 259 6.66 20.16 18.68
C LYS A 259 7.01 21.61 19.07
N GLY A 260 6.01 22.40 19.48
CA GLY A 260 6.17 23.77 20.00
C GLY A 260 6.45 23.84 21.51
N ARG A 261 6.22 22.76 22.27
CA ARG A 261 6.33 22.75 23.72
C ARG A 261 7.70 22.30 24.25
N ASP A 262 8.55 21.77 23.37
CA ASP A 262 9.89 21.25 23.72
C ASP A 262 11.06 22.22 23.39
N LYS A 263 10.71 23.46 23.05
CA LYS A 263 11.70 24.54 23.05
C LYS A 263 11.73 25.20 24.44
N GLY A 264 12.27 24.47 25.39
CA GLY A 264 12.73 25.07 26.66
C GLY A 264 13.74 26.18 26.38
N PRO A 265 13.83 27.23 27.22
CA PRO A 265 14.70 28.36 26.98
C PRO A 265 16.13 27.87 26.89
N ALA A 266 16.82 28.27 25.82
CA ALA A 266 18.26 28.04 25.66
C ALA A 266 19.03 28.52 26.91
N PRO A 267 20.02 27.76 27.42
CA PRO A 267 20.80 28.22 28.53
C PRO A 267 21.58 29.49 28.11
N ARG A 268 21.16 30.64 28.65
CA ARG A 268 21.98 31.84 28.72
C ARG A 268 23.09 31.53 29.70
N ASN A 269 24.29 31.38 29.21
CA ASN A 269 25.55 31.76 29.84
C ASN A 269 26.70 30.87 29.36
N ALA A 270 27.47 31.39 28.41
CA ALA A 270 28.89 31.14 28.29
C ALA A 270 29.51 32.27 27.43
N GLN A 271 29.32 33.53 27.89
CA GLN A 271 30.22 34.60 27.50
C GLN A 271 30.98 34.98 28.78
N GLY A 272 32.27 34.64 28.84
CA GLY A 272 33.14 35.12 29.90
C GLY A 272 34.16 34.09 30.35
N ALA A 273 35.11 33.72 29.50
CA ALA A 273 36.41 33.28 29.95
C ALA A 273 37.47 33.82 28.99
N ARG A 274 38.17 34.87 29.46
CA ARG A 274 39.37 35.47 28.85
C ARG A 274 40.48 34.42 28.78
N PRO A 275 41.43 34.51 27.81
CA PRO A 275 42.66 33.72 27.81
C PRO A 275 43.70 34.45 28.63
N ALA A 276 44.33 33.73 29.55
CA ALA A 276 45.58 34.11 30.20
C ALA A 276 46.59 33.01 29.84
N GLY A 277 47.60 33.35 29.14
CA GLY A 277 48.91 33.85 29.57
C GLY A 277 49.92 32.71 29.50
N ASN A 278 50.70 32.80 28.48
CA ASN A 278 52.13 32.41 28.26
C ASN A 278 52.95 31.73 29.36
N ALA A 279 53.61 30.65 28.89
CA ALA A 279 55.07 30.34 28.94
C ALA A 279 55.61 29.59 30.17
N PRO A 280 56.89 29.11 30.14
CA PRO A 280 57.58 28.32 29.12
C PRO A 280 58.40 27.11 29.69
N HIS A 281 59.00 26.34 28.78
CA HIS A 281 60.23 25.53 28.88
C HIS A 281 60.51 24.57 30.03
N ALA A 282 60.84 23.33 29.62
CA ALA A 282 62.11 22.58 29.84
C ALA A 282 61.90 21.13 29.43
N GLU A 283 62.50 20.65 28.42
CA GLU A 283 63.88 20.12 28.26
C GLU A 283 64.10 18.75 28.94
N SER A 284 64.56 17.85 28.11
CA SER A 284 65.53 16.80 28.33
C SER A 284 65.04 15.41 28.75
N ALA A 285 65.25 14.48 27.99
CA ALA A 285 66.36 13.66 27.59
C ALA A 285 66.11 12.16 27.70
N LYS A 286 66.57 11.51 26.65
CA LYS A 286 67.20 10.16 26.61
C LYS A 286 66.44 8.98 27.19
N GLY A 287 66.29 7.90 26.50
CA GLY A 287 67.25 7.14 25.76
C GLY A 287 66.78 5.70 25.66
N SER A 288 67.21 5.10 24.61
CA SER A 288 67.58 3.70 24.40
C SER A 288 66.52 2.65 24.01
N ARG A 289 66.64 2.28 22.77
CA ARG A 289 66.47 0.92 22.21
C ARG A 289 67.63 0.02 22.76
N PRO A 290 67.69 -1.30 22.46
CA PRO A 290 66.79 -2.26 21.78
C PRO A 290 66.72 -3.64 22.50
N THR A 291 66.03 -4.59 22.00
CA THR A 291 66.48 -5.93 21.59
C THR A 291 65.34 -6.94 21.53
N THR A 292 65.17 -7.48 20.37
CA THR A 292 64.71 -8.87 20.15
C THR A 292 65.82 -9.85 20.59
N PRO A 293 65.58 -11.14 20.89
CA PRO A 293 65.21 -12.13 19.89
C PRO A 293 64.31 -13.30 20.36
N GLU A 294 63.75 -13.98 19.38
CA GLU A 294 63.76 -15.42 19.07
C GLU A 294 63.24 -16.47 20.07
N ASP A 295 62.48 -17.28 19.45
CA ASP A 295 62.42 -18.74 19.48
C ASP A 295 61.38 -19.47 20.35
N GLY A 296 60.70 -20.34 19.69
CA GLY A 296 60.61 -21.73 20.04
C GLY A 296 59.24 -22.33 20.40
N ARG A 297 58.62 -22.82 19.46
CA ARG A 297 57.98 -24.12 19.25
C ARG A 297 56.58 -24.03 18.74
#